data_566d5d57362bddf1cd190a0ba74960de
#
_entry.id   566d5d57362bddf1cd190a0ba74960de
#
_cell.length_a   1.000
_cell.length_b   1.000
_cell.length_c   1.000
_cell.angle_alpha   90.00
_cell.angle_beta   90.00
_cell.angle_gamma   90.00
#
_symmetry.space_group_name_H-M   'P 1'
#
loop_
_entity.id
_entity.type
_entity.pdbx_description
1 polymer ?
#
loop_
_entity_poly.entity_id
_entity_poly.type
_entity_poly.pdbx_seq_one_letter_code
_entity_poly.pdbx_strand_id
1 'polypeptide(L)'
;LNVTFDYFFRQHTVSIGKVAFNKKSSLNAIDAKAVSEMVRDHVERYLEALQATGVKIPAIGEMWPKSVGDERAIVSMVKELKQAWNIGDYALGNVIEILEQHGIIVIEIDNSNGFDGLSGWVDDIYPIIVLNRSLNYESKRLTALHELGHILISVEHDARKIEKLCNLFAGEMLISDERLIDILGGKVKGIFINELENVRDSYGISIDALLFKMKRLGIISKSAFRAYQQKKSNDEELRARVEQSSKAKAETSHKFVNMVCRALSLDAISSSKAASLLNISMVDLRALFTPLAES
;
A
#
# COMPACT_ATOMS: atom_id res chain seq x y z
N LEU A 1 -6.13 -25.15 5.07
CA LEU A 1 -7.10 -24.08 5.35
C LEU A 1 -6.98 -23.70 6.82
N ASN A 2 -6.40 -22.53 7.09
CA ASN A 2 -6.30 -22.00 8.46
C ASN A 2 -7.56 -21.14 8.74
N VAL A 3 -8.72 -21.80 8.76
CA VAL A 3 -10.01 -21.15 9.04
C VAL A 3 -10.66 -21.80 10.26
N THR A 4 -11.36 -21.02 11.06
CA THR A 4 -12.11 -21.51 12.23
C THR A 4 -13.35 -22.28 11.78
N PHE A 5 -13.90 -23.14 12.65
CA PHE A 5 -15.11 -23.92 12.36
C PHE A 5 -16.30 -23.02 11.99
N ASP A 6 -16.42 -21.85 12.61
CA ASP A 6 -17.47 -20.86 12.35
C ASP A 6 -17.43 -20.27 10.93
N TYR A 7 -16.30 -20.37 10.24
CA TYR A 7 -16.19 -19.96 8.83
C TYR A 7 -17.20 -20.67 7.93
N PHE A 8 -17.45 -21.95 8.16
CA PHE A 8 -18.36 -22.76 7.34
C PHE A 8 -19.85 -22.48 7.60
N PHE A 9 -20.18 -21.80 8.69
CA PHE A 9 -21.57 -21.49 9.09
C PHE A 9 -21.93 -20.02 8.94
N ARG A 10 -21.03 -19.23 8.36
CA ARG A 10 -21.27 -17.82 8.12
C ARG A 10 -22.41 -17.61 7.12
N GLN A 11 -23.42 -16.86 7.53
CA GLN A 11 -24.42 -16.35 6.60
C GLN A 11 -23.92 -15.00 6.08
N HIS A 12 -23.54 -14.93 4.81
CA HIS A 12 -23.17 -13.68 4.15
C HIS A 12 -24.46 -12.91 3.80
N THR A 13 -24.55 -11.67 4.25
CA THR A 13 -25.64 -10.76 3.87
C THR A 13 -25.28 -9.97 2.62
N VAL A 14 -24.01 -9.92 2.27
CA VAL A 14 -23.46 -9.32 1.05
C VAL A 14 -22.74 -10.39 0.28
N SER A 15 -23.00 -10.48 -1.01
CA SER A 15 -22.29 -11.37 -1.93
C SER A 15 -21.59 -10.54 -2.99
N ILE A 16 -20.31 -10.83 -3.24
CA ILE A 16 -19.54 -10.24 -4.32
C ILE A 16 -19.38 -11.23 -5.46
N GLY A 17 -19.49 -10.75 -6.69
CA GLY A 17 -19.45 -11.58 -7.88
C GLY A 17 -18.03 -11.89 -8.33
N LYS A 18 -17.21 -10.86 -8.54
CA LYS A 18 -15.92 -10.99 -9.21
C LYS A 18 -14.80 -10.27 -8.46
N VAL A 19 -13.67 -10.95 -8.32
CA VAL A 19 -12.39 -10.35 -7.93
C VAL A 19 -11.45 -10.44 -9.13
N ALA A 20 -11.03 -9.28 -9.64
CA ALA A 20 -10.12 -9.18 -10.77
C ALA A 20 -8.84 -8.48 -10.35
N PHE A 21 -7.70 -9.18 -10.43
CA PHE A 21 -6.38 -8.59 -10.19
C PHE A 21 -5.76 -8.07 -11.48
N ASN A 22 -4.97 -7.02 -11.36
CA ASN A 22 -4.12 -6.55 -12.44
C ASN A 22 -3.10 -7.64 -12.82
N LYS A 23 -2.88 -7.84 -14.12
CA LYS A 23 -2.34 -9.05 -14.75
C LYS A 23 -0.89 -9.48 -14.41
N LYS A 24 -0.26 -8.93 -13.37
CA LYS A 24 1.13 -9.33 -13.03
C LYS A 24 1.33 -9.62 -11.56
N SER A 25 0.68 -10.65 -11.07
CA SER A 25 1.20 -11.31 -9.87
C SER A 25 2.21 -12.38 -10.29
N SER A 26 3.34 -12.45 -9.61
CA SER A 26 4.28 -13.58 -9.67
C SER A 26 3.67 -14.88 -9.11
N LEU A 27 2.40 -14.84 -8.71
CA LEU A 27 1.66 -15.95 -8.13
C LEU A 27 1.35 -17.01 -9.17
N ASN A 28 1.56 -18.27 -8.82
CA ASN A 28 1.03 -19.38 -9.58
C ASN A 28 -0.52 -19.42 -9.49
N ALA A 29 -1.16 -20.17 -10.36
CA ALA A 29 -2.63 -20.21 -10.45
C ALA A 29 -3.33 -20.66 -9.17
N ILE A 30 -2.69 -21.54 -8.37
CA ILE A 30 -3.24 -22.06 -7.12
C ILE A 30 -3.21 -20.98 -6.04
N ASP A 31 -2.09 -20.30 -5.90
CA ASP A 31 -1.93 -19.23 -4.93
C ASP A 31 -2.82 -18.02 -5.28
N ALA A 32 -2.92 -17.68 -6.56
CA ALA A 32 -3.81 -16.63 -7.05
C ALA A 32 -5.29 -16.91 -6.69
N LYS A 33 -5.73 -18.17 -6.81
CA LYS A 33 -7.08 -18.56 -6.41
C LYS A 33 -7.27 -18.46 -4.89
N ALA A 34 -6.30 -18.93 -4.11
CA ALA A 34 -6.36 -18.85 -2.65
C ALA A 34 -6.43 -17.37 -2.18
N VAL A 35 -5.60 -16.50 -2.73
CA VAL A 35 -5.62 -15.05 -2.45
C VAL A 35 -6.96 -14.45 -2.87
N SER A 36 -7.52 -14.82 -4.03
CA SER A 36 -8.82 -14.34 -4.49
C SER A 36 -9.94 -14.68 -3.51
N GLU A 37 -9.96 -15.90 -2.96
CA GLU A 37 -10.98 -16.31 -1.97
C GLU A 37 -10.78 -15.57 -0.62
N MET A 38 -9.54 -15.35 -0.18
CA MET A 38 -9.25 -14.57 1.02
C MET A 38 -9.70 -13.10 0.86
N VAL A 39 -9.45 -12.52 -0.30
CA VAL A 39 -9.89 -11.16 -0.64
C VAL A 39 -11.42 -11.09 -0.67
N ARG A 40 -12.08 -12.06 -1.29
CA ARG A 40 -13.53 -12.15 -1.35
C ARG A 40 -14.13 -12.15 0.07
N ASP A 41 -13.69 -13.06 0.93
CA ASP A 41 -14.16 -13.14 2.33
C ASP A 41 -13.92 -11.82 3.08
N HIS A 42 -12.74 -11.20 2.90
CA HIS A 42 -12.45 -9.94 3.58
C HIS A 42 -13.35 -8.80 3.11
N VAL A 43 -13.56 -8.66 1.79
CA VAL A 43 -14.39 -7.58 1.24
C VAL A 43 -15.85 -7.78 1.59
N GLU A 44 -16.37 -9.01 1.57
CA GLU A 44 -17.74 -9.30 2.03
C GLU A 44 -17.95 -8.84 3.47
N ARG A 45 -17.03 -9.17 4.37
CA ARG A 45 -17.07 -8.71 5.78
C ARG A 45 -16.94 -7.20 5.92
N TYR A 46 -16.07 -6.59 5.10
CA TYR A 46 -15.87 -5.15 5.07
C TYR A 46 -17.14 -4.42 4.63
N LEU A 47 -17.78 -4.88 3.56
CA LEU A 47 -19.03 -4.29 3.05
C LEU A 47 -20.20 -4.48 4.04
N GLU A 48 -20.24 -5.61 4.74
CA GLU A 48 -21.25 -5.84 5.80
C GLU A 48 -21.07 -4.85 6.96
N ALA A 49 -19.84 -4.60 7.39
CA ALA A 49 -19.55 -3.60 8.42
C ALA A 49 -19.89 -2.18 7.94
N LEU A 50 -19.68 -1.86 6.66
CA LEU A 50 -20.11 -0.58 6.07
C LEU A 50 -21.63 -0.41 6.13
N GLN A 51 -22.38 -1.44 5.75
CA GLN A 51 -23.85 -1.39 5.83
C GLN A 51 -24.31 -1.16 7.26
N ALA A 52 -23.71 -1.83 8.24
CA ALA A 52 -24.08 -1.69 9.65
C ALA A 52 -23.80 -0.28 10.19
N THR A 53 -22.74 0.38 9.73
CA THR A 53 -22.37 1.73 10.20
C THR A 53 -22.98 2.85 9.38
N GLY A 54 -23.52 2.57 8.19
CA GLY A 54 -23.99 3.59 7.25
C GLY A 54 -22.86 4.46 6.66
N VAL A 55 -21.60 4.12 6.90
CA VAL A 55 -20.43 4.81 6.33
C VAL A 55 -20.35 4.53 4.83
N LYS A 56 -20.11 5.57 4.05
CA LYS A 56 -19.92 5.44 2.59
C LYS A 56 -18.43 5.39 2.25
N ILE A 57 -18.05 4.52 1.33
CA ILE A 57 -16.73 4.55 0.72
C ILE A 57 -16.69 5.71 -0.27
N PRO A 58 -15.73 6.64 -0.17
CA PRO A 58 -15.55 7.66 -1.20
C PRO A 58 -15.27 7.00 -2.56
N ALA A 59 -15.82 7.52 -3.63
CA ALA A 59 -15.42 7.11 -4.96
C ALA A 59 -13.99 7.60 -5.23
N ILE A 60 -13.19 6.80 -5.95
CA ILE A 60 -11.80 7.17 -6.30
C ILE A 60 -11.76 8.38 -7.25
N GLY A 61 -12.91 8.79 -7.78
CA GLY A 61 -13.10 9.89 -8.69
C GLY A 61 -13.21 9.46 -10.15
N GLU A 62 -14.03 10.17 -10.94
CA GLU A 62 -14.27 9.87 -12.36
C GLU A 62 -13.06 10.20 -13.26
N MET A 63 -12.05 10.90 -12.73
CA MET A 63 -10.85 11.27 -13.47
C MET A 63 -9.86 10.11 -13.67
N TRP A 64 -10.10 8.96 -13.07
CA TRP A 64 -9.19 7.81 -13.07
C TRP A 64 -9.84 6.56 -13.65
N PRO A 65 -9.10 5.68 -14.37
CA PRO A 65 -7.67 5.73 -14.69
C PRO A 65 -7.32 6.74 -15.79
N LYS A 66 -6.09 7.30 -15.75
CA LYS A 66 -5.55 8.17 -16.80
C LYS A 66 -4.64 7.41 -17.76
N SER A 67 -4.78 7.66 -19.06
CA SER A 67 -3.80 7.22 -20.05
C SER A 67 -2.52 8.05 -19.95
N VAL A 68 -1.39 7.38 -19.73
CA VAL A 68 -0.08 8.03 -19.50
C VAL A 68 0.94 7.53 -20.51
N GLY A 69 1.56 8.46 -21.24
CA GLY A 69 2.51 8.15 -22.31
C GLY A 69 3.97 8.04 -21.87
N ASP A 70 4.41 8.85 -20.91
CA ASP A 70 5.81 8.99 -20.54
C ASP A 70 6.03 9.37 -19.06
N GLU A 71 7.31 9.54 -18.66
CA GLU A 71 7.70 9.87 -17.30
C GLU A 71 7.24 11.27 -16.86
N ARG A 72 7.18 12.25 -17.79
CA ARG A 72 6.76 13.64 -17.46
C ARG A 72 5.26 13.66 -17.14
N ALA A 73 4.48 12.89 -17.87
CA ALA A 73 3.05 12.74 -17.62
C ALA A 73 2.79 12.15 -16.22
N ILE A 74 3.64 11.22 -15.73
CA ILE A 74 3.54 10.71 -14.36
C ILE A 74 3.79 11.80 -13.32
N VAL A 75 4.82 12.62 -13.49
CA VAL A 75 5.12 13.72 -12.55
C VAL A 75 3.93 14.69 -12.47
N SER A 76 3.36 15.07 -13.62
CA SER A 76 2.16 15.95 -13.66
C SER A 76 0.96 15.28 -12.99
N MET A 77 0.74 13.99 -13.27
CA MET A 77 -0.34 13.20 -12.69
C MET A 77 -0.24 13.11 -11.15
N VAL A 78 0.97 12.87 -10.61
CA VAL A 78 1.17 12.83 -9.15
C VAL A 78 0.88 14.19 -8.52
N LYS A 79 1.30 15.29 -9.15
CA LYS A 79 1.00 16.64 -8.68
C LYS A 79 -0.51 16.91 -8.65
N GLU A 80 -1.23 16.55 -9.71
CA GLU A 80 -2.69 16.68 -9.77
C GLU A 80 -3.36 15.81 -8.69
N LEU A 81 -2.90 14.56 -8.50
CA LEU A 81 -3.44 13.64 -7.49
C LEU A 81 -3.23 14.19 -6.09
N LYS A 82 -2.02 14.66 -5.77
CA LYS A 82 -1.72 15.29 -4.47
C LYS A 82 -2.62 16.50 -4.20
N GLN A 83 -2.88 17.32 -5.22
CA GLN A 83 -3.80 18.44 -5.12
C GLN A 83 -5.25 17.98 -4.88
N ALA A 84 -5.74 17.02 -5.68
CA ALA A 84 -7.09 16.47 -5.55
C ALA A 84 -7.33 15.81 -4.19
N TRP A 85 -6.32 15.17 -3.63
CA TRP A 85 -6.35 14.52 -2.33
C TRP A 85 -5.98 15.45 -1.17
N ASN A 86 -5.72 16.73 -1.45
CA ASN A 86 -5.27 17.72 -0.47
C ASN A 86 -4.04 17.27 0.33
N ILE A 87 -3.11 16.60 -0.35
CA ILE A 87 -1.83 16.13 0.19
C ILE A 87 -0.74 17.12 -0.21
N GLY A 88 0.01 17.62 0.77
CA GLY A 88 1.13 18.51 0.52
C GLY A 88 2.34 17.82 -0.12
N ASP A 89 3.36 18.60 -0.44
CA ASP A 89 4.61 18.12 -1.05
C ASP A 89 5.66 17.65 -0.03
N TYR A 90 5.28 17.61 1.24
CA TYR A 90 6.10 17.10 2.33
C TYR A 90 6.03 15.57 2.44
N ALA A 91 6.72 15.01 3.43
CA ALA A 91 6.64 13.59 3.72
C ALA A 91 5.19 13.16 3.97
N LEU A 92 4.77 12.09 3.31
CA LEU A 92 3.44 11.53 3.51
C LEU A 92 3.30 10.99 4.95
N GLY A 93 2.13 11.19 5.53
CA GLY A 93 1.72 10.47 6.73
C GLY A 93 1.61 8.96 6.48
N ASN A 94 0.69 8.32 7.18
CA ASN A 94 0.41 6.90 6.97
C ASN A 94 -0.20 6.68 5.56
N VAL A 95 0.56 6.02 4.68
CA VAL A 95 0.14 5.77 3.28
C VAL A 95 -1.11 4.89 3.23
N ILE A 96 -1.21 3.88 4.09
CA ILE A 96 -2.38 3.00 4.13
C ILE A 96 -3.63 3.79 4.50
N GLU A 97 -3.56 4.64 5.51
CA GLU A 97 -4.68 5.50 5.90
C GLU A 97 -5.07 6.47 4.78
N ILE A 98 -4.09 7.06 4.08
CA ILE A 98 -4.35 7.92 2.92
C ILE A 98 -5.12 7.17 1.83
N LEU A 99 -4.70 5.95 1.49
CA LEU A 99 -5.39 5.12 0.50
C LEU A 99 -6.83 4.82 0.93
N GLU A 100 -7.02 4.43 2.18
CA GLU A 100 -8.33 4.11 2.74
C GLU A 100 -9.27 5.32 2.81
N GLN A 101 -8.73 6.51 3.10
CA GLN A 101 -9.49 7.77 3.10
C GLN A 101 -10.02 8.10 1.69
N HIS A 102 -9.31 7.67 0.64
CA HIS A 102 -9.67 7.91 -0.76
C HIS A 102 -10.35 6.71 -1.43
N GLY A 103 -10.94 5.82 -0.65
CA GLY A 103 -11.87 4.81 -1.14
C GLY A 103 -11.23 3.49 -1.56
N ILE A 104 -9.95 3.30 -1.31
CA ILE A 104 -9.26 2.04 -1.60
C ILE A 104 -9.39 1.11 -0.40
N ILE A 105 -9.79 -0.13 -0.62
CA ILE A 105 -9.81 -1.15 0.43
C ILE A 105 -8.43 -1.78 0.50
N VAL A 106 -7.72 -1.57 1.61
CA VAL A 106 -6.40 -2.15 1.83
C VAL A 106 -6.52 -3.42 2.67
N ILE A 107 -5.98 -4.51 2.16
CA ILE A 107 -6.01 -5.84 2.78
C ILE A 107 -4.59 -6.30 3.04
N GLU A 108 -4.28 -6.67 4.27
CA GLU A 108 -2.99 -7.23 4.63
C GLU A 108 -3.11 -8.72 4.87
N ILE A 109 -2.32 -9.51 4.14
CA ILE A 109 -2.28 -10.96 4.30
C ILE A 109 -0.88 -11.43 4.68
N ASP A 110 -0.82 -12.48 5.50
CA ASP A 110 0.42 -13.18 5.77
C ASP A 110 0.68 -14.12 4.59
N ASN A 111 1.73 -13.85 3.84
CA ASN A 111 2.07 -14.65 2.67
C ASN A 111 3.51 -15.15 2.73
N SER A 112 3.65 -16.47 2.75
CA SER A 112 4.93 -17.15 2.61
C SER A 112 5.39 -17.28 1.14
N ASN A 113 4.54 -16.95 0.17
CA ASN A 113 4.71 -17.33 -1.24
C ASN A 113 5.27 -16.22 -2.15
N GLY A 114 5.86 -15.17 -1.57
CA GLY A 114 6.77 -14.31 -2.32
C GLY A 114 6.14 -13.25 -3.22
N PHE A 115 4.95 -12.72 -2.92
CA PHE A 115 4.53 -11.45 -3.50
C PHE A 115 4.59 -10.34 -2.46
N ASP A 116 4.86 -9.12 -2.90
CA ASP A 116 4.88 -7.93 -2.04
C ASP A 116 3.51 -7.25 -2.01
N GLY A 117 2.87 -7.10 -3.16
CA GLY A 117 1.56 -6.48 -3.30
C GLY A 117 0.82 -6.94 -4.55
N LEU A 118 -0.48 -6.69 -4.56
CA LEU A 118 -1.39 -6.91 -5.67
C LEU A 118 -2.45 -5.82 -5.65
N SER A 119 -2.91 -5.40 -6.81
CA SER A 119 -4.05 -4.50 -6.93
C SER A 119 -5.12 -5.07 -7.86
N GLY A 120 -6.34 -4.60 -7.68
CA GLY A 120 -7.45 -5.07 -8.49
C GLY A 120 -8.76 -4.37 -8.14
N TRP A 121 -9.83 -4.98 -8.60
CA TRP A 121 -11.18 -4.48 -8.40
C TRP A 121 -12.12 -5.61 -7.97
N VAL A 122 -13.02 -5.30 -7.07
CA VAL A 122 -14.14 -6.16 -6.72
C VAL A 122 -15.39 -5.61 -7.35
N ASP A 123 -16.07 -6.45 -8.14
CA ASP A 123 -17.27 -6.12 -8.92
C ASP A 123 -17.12 -4.88 -9.83
N ASP A 124 -15.88 -4.59 -10.24
CA ASP A 124 -15.51 -3.40 -11.02
C ASP A 124 -15.90 -2.06 -10.34
N ILE A 125 -16.20 -2.09 -9.02
CA ILE A 125 -16.65 -0.95 -8.21
C ILE A 125 -15.63 -0.60 -7.13
N TYR A 126 -15.13 -1.60 -6.41
CA TYR A 126 -14.29 -1.38 -5.24
C TYR A 126 -12.82 -1.63 -5.58
N PRO A 127 -11.99 -0.58 -5.63
CA PRO A 127 -10.55 -0.75 -5.81
C PRO A 127 -9.94 -1.36 -4.56
N ILE A 128 -9.11 -2.38 -4.75
CA ILE A 128 -8.44 -3.10 -3.68
C ILE A 128 -6.93 -3.09 -3.87
N ILE A 129 -6.21 -3.01 -2.77
CA ILE A 129 -4.77 -3.25 -2.69
C ILE A 129 -4.53 -4.30 -1.62
N VAL A 130 -3.86 -5.39 -2.00
CA VAL A 130 -3.47 -6.47 -1.10
C VAL A 130 -1.98 -6.37 -0.86
N LEU A 131 -1.56 -6.32 0.41
CA LEU A 131 -0.15 -6.17 0.80
C LEU A 131 0.30 -7.36 1.62
N ASN A 132 1.55 -7.77 1.44
CA ASN A 132 2.19 -8.71 2.33
C ASN A 132 2.45 -8.02 3.68
N ARG A 133 1.90 -8.59 4.76
CA ARG A 133 2.01 -8.03 6.11
C ARG A 133 3.45 -7.95 6.61
N SER A 134 4.32 -8.86 6.16
CA SER A 134 5.72 -8.93 6.60
C SER A 134 6.64 -7.87 6.01
N LEU A 135 6.18 -7.04 5.08
CA LEU A 135 6.99 -5.97 4.50
C LEU A 135 7.43 -4.97 5.58
N ASN A 136 8.68 -4.54 5.49
CA ASN A 136 9.19 -3.45 6.30
C ASN A 136 8.53 -2.11 5.92
N TYR A 137 8.78 -1.07 6.70
CA TYR A 137 8.13 0.23 6.55
C TYR A 137 8.27 0.82 5.14
N GLU A 138 9.49 0.93 4.62
CA GLU A 138 9.75 1.55 3.31
C GLU A 138 9.17 0.72 2.16
N SER A 139 9.36 -0.60 2.23
CA SER A 139 8.86 -1.51 1.20
C SER A 139 7.34 -1.51 1.14
N LYS A 140 6.66 -1.49 2.29
CA LYS A 140 5.20 -1.48 2.35
C LYS A 140 4.63 -0.20 1.71
N ARG A 141 5.20 0.96 2.03
CA ARG A 141 4.82 2.26 1.46
C ARG A 141 5.01 2.30 -0.04
N LEU A 142 6.20 1.89 -0.51
CA LEU A 142 6.52 1.87 -1.93
C LEU A 142 5.60 0.91 -2.69
N THR A 143 5.38 -0.30 -2.16
CA THR A 143 4.50 -1.30 -2.75
C THR A 143 3.05 -0.81 -2.80
N ALA A 144 2.52 -0.25 -1.70
CA ALA A 144 1.16 0.26 -1.66
C ALA A 144 0.92 1.36 -2.72
N LEU A 145 1.88 2.28 -2.89
CA LEU A 145 1.79 3.31 -3.91
C LEU A 145 2.04 2.78 -5.32
N HIS A 146 2.87 1.75 -5.49
CA HIS A 146 3.06 1.07 -6.77
C HIS A 146 1.75 0.42 -7.23
N GLU A 147 1.07 -0.27 -6.32
CA GLU A 147 -0.23 -0.90 -6.59
C GLU A 147 -1.33 0.14 -6.85
N LEU A 148 -1.29 1.30 -6.17
CA LEU A 148 -2.11 2.45 -6.51
C LEU A 148 -1.86 2.89 -7.96
N GLY A 149 -0.59 2.92 -8.38
CA GLY A 149 -0.23 3.20 -9.77
C GLY A 149 -0.96 2.28 -10.76
N HIS A 150 -1.06 0.98 -10.49
CA HIS A 150 -1.79 0.02 -11.32
C HIS A 150 -3.31 0.26 -11.37
N ILE A 151 -3.89 0.90 -10.34
CA ILE A 151 -5.30 1.28 -10.33
C ILE A 151 -5.53 2.56 -11.16
N LEU A 152 -4.60 3.52 -11.08
CA LEU A 152 -4.78 4.87 -11.60
C LEU A 152 -4.20 5.08 -13.01
N ILE A 153 -3.28 4.22 -13.46
CA ILE A 153 -2.57 4.39 -14.73
C ILE A 153 -3.06 3.36 -15.74
N SER A 154 -3.44 3.85 -16.92
CA SER A 154 -3.72 3.01 -18.08
C SER A 154 -2.62 3.17 -19.13
N VAL A 155 -2.07 2.06 -19.59
CA VAL A 155 -1.08 2.00 -20.69
C VAL A 155 -1.50 0.93 -21.68
N GLU A 156 -1.54 1.27 -22.96
CA GLU A 156 -1.87 0.31 -24.00
C GLU A 156 -0.73 -0.71 -24.20
N HIS A 157 -1.05 -1.99 -24.02
CA HIS A 157 -0.31 -3.18 -24.47
C HIS A 157 1.19 -3.32 -24.11
N ASP A 158 1.76 -2.51 -23.19
CA ASP A 158 3.15 -2.64 -22.76
C ASP A 158 3.28 -2.89 -21.25
N ALA A 159 3.39 -4.16 -20.93
CA ALA A 159 3.50 -4.60 -19.54
C ALA A 159 4.81 -4.16 -18.85
N ARG A 160 5.91 -3.95 -19.57
CA ARG A 160 7.17 -3.44 -18.98
C ARG A 160 7.09 -1.95 -18.72
N LYS A 161 6.38 -1.26 -19.60
CA LYS A 161 6.18 0.19 -19.49
C LYS A 161 5.31 0.52 -18.28
N ILE A 162 4.19 -0.20 -18.06
CA ILE A 162 3.34 0.04 -16.90
C ILE A 162 4.09 -0.16 -15.59
N GLU A 163 4.87 -1.23 -15.43
CA GLU A 163 5.69 -1.46 -14.24
C GLU A 163 6.67 -0.31 -13.96
N LYS A 164 7.34 0.16 -15.03
CA LYS A 164 8.27 1.30 -14.91
C LYS A 164 7.56 2.57 -14.46
N LEU A 165 6.36 2.85 -15.02
CA LEU A 165 5.58 4.03 -14.69
C LEU A 165 4.98 3.95 -13.28
N CYS A 166 4.52 2.76 -12.83
CA CYS A 166 4.06 2.56 -11.46
C CYS A 166 5.18 2.74 -10.43
N ASN A 167 6.39 2.23 -10.72
CA ASN A 167 7.57 2.48 -9.87
C ASN A 167 7.93 3.98 -9.80
N LEU A 168 7.87 4.68 -10.93
CA LEU A 168 8.09 6.12 -10.96
C LEU A 168 7.02 6.87 -10.17
N PHE A 169 5.76 6.52 -10.36
CA PHE A 169 4.61 7.07 -9.64
C PHE A 169 4.79 6.90 -8.12
N ALA A 170 5.09 5.69 -7.65
CA ALA A 170 5.30 5.42 -6.23
C ALA A 170 6.46 6.27 -5.64
N GLY A 171 7.60 6.34 -6.34
CA GLY A 171 8.73 7.15 -5.92
C GLY A 171 8.42 8.65 -5.92
N GLU A 172 7.60 9.14 -6.87
CA GLU A 172 7.19 10.54 -6.97
C GLU A 172 6.14 10.92 -5.91
N MET A 173 5.27 9.98 -5.56
CA MET A 173 4.34 10.13 -4.43
C MET A 173 5.08 10.28 -3.10
N LEU A 174 6.10 9.45 -2.83
CA LEU A 174 6.87 9.47 -1.58
C LEU A 174 7.71 10.74 -1.44
N ILE A 175 8.41 11.13 -2.50
CA ILE A 175 9.22 12.36 -2.55
C ILE A 175 9.26 12.86 -3.98
N SER A 176 8.81 14.12 -4.23
CA SER A 176 8.83 14.69 -5.57
C SER A 176 10.26 14.90 -6.08
N ASP A 177 10.43 14.95 -7.40
CA ASP A 177 11.71 15.23 -8.04
C ASP A 177 12.26 16.58 -7.61
N GLU A 178 11.40 17.60 -7.58
CA GLU A 178 11.72 18.95 -7.13
C GLU A 178 12.22 18.94 -5.68
N ARG A 179 11.49 18.25 -4.80
CA ARG A 179 11.84 18.17 -3.38
C ARG A 179 13.17 17.47 -3.13
N LEU A 180 13.44 16.39 -3.86
CA LEU A 180 14.72 15.68 -3.73
C LEU A 180 15.89 16.54 -4.21
N ILE A 181 15.72 17.29 -5.29
CA ILE A 181 16.74 18.23 -5.79
C ILE A 181 16.98 19.34 -4.77
N ASP A 182 15.94 19.88 -4.16
CA ASP A 182 16.07 20.94 -3.12
C ASP A 182 16.86 20.44 -1.90
N ILE A 183 16.59 19.23 -1.44
CA ILE A 183 17.28 18.65 -0.27
C ILE A 183 18.75 18.38 -0.57
N LEU A 184 19.06 17.82 -1.75
CA LEU A 184 20.42 17.41 -2.09
C LEU A 184 21.26 18.49 -2.79
N GLY A 185 20.65 19.62 -3.14
CA GLY A 185 21.36 20.73 -3.79
C GLY A 185 21.78 20.50 -5.23
N GLY A 186 21.14 19.55 -5.94
CA GLY A 186 21.43 19.25 -7.35
C GLY A 186 22.56 18.22 -7.56
N LYS A 187 23.42 18.42 -8.56
CA LYS A 187 24.49 17.45 -8.90
C LYS A 187 25.54 17.33 -7.80
N VAL A 188 25.77 16.09 -7.35
CA VAL A 188 26.78 15.79 -6.34
C VAL A 188 27.92 14.94 -6.89
N LYS A 189 29.15 15.11 -6.36
CA LYS A 189 30.33 14.35 -6.75
C LYS A 189 30.46 13.03 -5.99
N GLY A 190 29.79 12.89 -4.84
CA GLY A 190 29.84 11.72 -3.97
C GLY A 190 28.48 11.40 -3.36
N ILE A 191 28.36 10.20 -2.84
CA ILE A 191 27.15 9.74 -2.15
C ILE A 191 27.48 9.62 -0.66
N PHE A 192 26.77 10.38 0.16
CA PHE A 192 26.88 10.34 1.61
C PHE A 192 25.73 9.55 2.18
N ILE A 193 25.99 8.33 2.65
CA ILE A 193 24.95 7.42 3.14
C ILE A 193 24.16 8.05 4.30
N ASN A 194 24.81 8.77 5.21
CA ASN A 194 24.12 9.44 6.32
C ASN A 194 23.05 10.43 5.86
N GLU A 195 23.31 11.17 4.77
CA GLU A 195 22.34 12.09 4.20
C GLU A 195 21.14 11.34 3.63
N LEU A 196 21.38 10.22 2.94
CA LEU A 196 20.32 9.38 2.42
C LEU A 196 19.52 8.68 3.52
N GLU A 197 20.16 8.32 4.63
CA GLU A 197 19.47 7.79 5.83
C GLU A 197 18.49 8.82 6.39
N ASN A 198 18.88 10.08 6.49
CA ASN A 198 18.00 11.16 6.95
C ASN A 198 16.79 11.33 6.00
N VAL A 199 16.99 11.26 4.68
CA VAL A 199 15.90 11.32 3.70
C VAL A 199 15.02 10.09 3.80
N ARG A 200 15.59 8.88 3.94
CA ARG A 200 14.86 7.63 4.17
C ARG A 200 13.94 7.76 5.39
N ASP A 201 14.49 8.17 6.52
CA ASP A 201 13.76 8.25 7.79
C ASP A 201 12.67 9.33 7.76
N SER A 202 12.88 10.42 7.01
CA SER A 202 11.91 11.50 6.87
C SER A 202 10.78 11.15 5.89
N TYR A 203 11.08 10.51 4.77
CA TYR A 203 10.13 10.30 3.66
C TYR A 203 9.62 8.85 3.57
N GLY A 204 10.21 7.92 4.30
CA GLY A 204 9.84 6.50 4.24
C GLY A 204 10.10 5.87 2.87
N ILE A 205 11.24 6.19 2.27
CA ILE A 205 11.68 5.67 0.98
C ILE A 205 13.06 5.01 1.12
N SER A 206 13.27 3.82 0.59
CA SER A 206 14.54 3.11 0.74
C SER A 206 15.71 3.83 0.08
N ILE A 207 16.94 3.63 0.60
CA ILE A 207 18.16 4.23 0.04
C ILE A 207 18.36 3.79 -1.41
N ASP A 208 18.08 2.53 -1.76
CA ASP A 208 18.17 2.04 -3.13
C ASP A 208 17.21 2.78 -4.07
N ALA A 209 15.96 3.01 -3.64
CA ALA A 209 14.97 3.78 -4.41
C ALA A 209 15.40 5.25 -4.58
N LEU A 210 15.96 5.87 -3.53
CA LEU A 210 16.54 7.20 -3.61
C LEU A 210 17.68 7.27 -4.63
N LEU A 211 18.63 6.34 -4.56
CA LEU A 211 19.77 6.31 -5.49
C LEU A 211 19.33 6.05 -6.94
N PHE A 212 18.31 5.22 -7.14
CA PHE A 212 17.72 5.03 -8.46
C PHE A 212 17.11 6.33 -8.99
N LYS A 213 16.38 7.06 -8.14
CA LYS A 213 15.78 8.36 -8.47
C LYS A 213 16.86 9.43 -8.75
N MET A 214 17.91 9.49 -7.92
CA MET A 214 19.06 10.40 -8.12
C MET A 214 19.78 10.14 -9.45
N LYS A 215 19.97 8.87 -9.83
CA LYS A 215 20.53 8.50 -11.14
C LYS A 215 19.63 8.96 -12.29
N ARG A 216 18.32 8.78 -12.17
CA ARG A 216 17.33 9.19 -13.18
C ARG A 216 17.36 10.70 -13.38
N LEU A 217 17.43 11.48 -12.30
CA LEU A 217 17.51 12.92 -12.30
C LEU A 217 18.88 13.49 -12.70
N GLY A 218 19.90 12.63 -12.84
CA GLY A 218 21.27 13.06 -13.14
C GLY A 218 21.97 13.76 -11.96
N ILE A 219 21.43 13.65 -10.74
CA ILE A 219 22.10 14.08 -9.51
C ILE A 219 23.38 13.31 -9.32
N ILE A 220 23.37 12.02 -9.59
CA ILE A 220 24.55 11.15 -9.66
C ILE A 220 24.73 10.60 -11.08
N SER A 221 25.98 10.34 -11.45
CA SER A 221 26.29 9.72 -12.75
C SER A 221 25.93 8.23 -12.78
N LYS A 222 25.72 7.68 -13.99
CA LYS A 222 25.53 6.24 -14.19
C LYS A 222 26.72 5.42 -13.67
N SER A 223 27.95 5.95 -13.77
CA SER A 223 29.16 5.31 -13.26
C SER A 223 29.17 5.29 -11.73
N ALA A 224 28.83 6.38 -11.07
CA ALA A 224 28.73 6.43 -9.61
C ALA A 224 27.67 5.45 -9.08
N PHE A 225 26.53 5.37 -9.74
CA PHE A 225 25.48 4.39 -9.37
C PHE A 225 25.97 2.93 -9.53
N ARG A 226 26.69 2.61 -10.62
CA ARG A 226 27.26 1.27 -10.82
C ARG A 226 28.34 0.95 -9.76
N ALA A 227 29.21 1.92 -9.45
CA ALA A 227 30.21 1.75 -8.40
C ALA A 227 29.57 1.50 -7.03
N TYR A 228 28.49 2.20 -6.71
CA TYR A 228 27.70 1.94 -5.51
C TYR A 228 27.14 0.51 -5.50
N GLN A 229 26.50 0.07 -6.59
CA GLN A 229 25.92 -1.28 -6.65
C GLN A 229 26.99 -2.37 -6.48
N GLN A 230 28.16 -2.19 -7.11
CA GLN A 230 29.29 -3.10 -6.96
C GLN A 230 29.86 -3.10 -5.54
N LYS A 231 29.98 -1.91 -4.92
CA LYS A 231 30.43 -1.81 -3.54
C LYS A 231 29.42 -2.47 -2.59
N LYS A 232 28.12 -2.20 -2.73
CA LYS A 232 27.05 -2.82 -1.92
C LYS A 232 27.07 -4.36 -2.03
N SER A 233 27.35 -4.92 -3.23
CA SER A 233 27.41 -6.38 -3.39
C SER A 233 28.61 -7.03 -2.71
N ASN A 234 29.74 -6.31 -2.56
CA ASN A 234 31.00 -6.81 -2.03
C ASN A 234 31.26 -6.43 -0.55
N ASP A 235 30.53 -5.47 -0.02
CA ASP A 235 30.69 -4.91 1.32
C ASP A 235 29.44 -5.21 2.13
N GLU A 236 29.56 -6.20 3.04
CA GLU A 236 28.45 -6.68 3.86
C GLU A 236 27.97 -5.63 4.86
N GLU A 237 28.89 -4.82 5.41
CA GLU A 237 28.55 -3.74 6.34
C GLU A 237 27.75 -2.65 5.63
N LEU A 238 28.20 -2.22 4.45
CA LEU A 238 27.46 -1.26 3.62
C LEU A 238 26.08 -1.81 3.25
N ARG A 239 26.01 -3.10 2.83
CA ARG A 239 24.75 -3.74 2.48
C ARG A 239 23.79 -3.75 3.65
N ALA A 240 24.21 -4.23 4.82
CA ALA A 240 23.41 -4.27 6.02
C ALA A 240 22.90 -2.88 6.41
N ARG A 241 23.74 -1.86 6.31
CA ARG A 241 23.41 -0.47 6.60
C ARG A 241 22.36 0.11 5.63
N VAL A 242 22.50 -0.16 4.34
CA VAL A 242 21.58 0.33 3.29
C VAL A 242 20.22 -0.37 3.36
N GLU A 243 20.22 -1.67 3.66
CA GLU A 243 19.02 -2.51 3.76
C GLU A 243 18.33 -2.39 5.13
N GLN A 244 18.98 -1.74 6.09
CA GLN A 244 18.37 -1.46 7.38
C GLN A 244 17.16 -0.55 7.17
N SER A 245 16.00 -1.00 7.64
CA SER A 245 14.80 -0.17 7.66
C SER A 245 14.92 0.93 8.72
N SER A 246 14.18 2.02 8.53
CA SER A 246 14.03 3.05 9.55
C SER A 246 13.43 2.45 10.84
N LYS A 247 13.53 3.19 11.94
CA LYS A 247 12.92 2.78 13.23
C LYS A 247 11.39 2.90 13.25
N ALA A 248 10.79 3.42 12.18
CA ALA A 248 9.36 3.52 12.05
C ALA A 248 8.72 2.13 11.98
N LYS A 249 7.61 1.97 12.66
CA LYS A 249 6.81 0.74 12.54
C LYS A 249 6.14 0.69 11.17
N ALA A 250 6.09 -0.49 10.56
CA ALA A 250 5.33 -0.70 9.34
C ALA A 250 3.87 -0.28 9.55
N GLU A 251 3.35 0.44 8.57
CA GLU A 251 1.97 0.91 8.56
C GLU A 251 1.02 -0.27 8.43
N THR A 252 -0.15 -0.17 9.08
CA THR A 252 -1.18 -1.22 9.04
C THR A 252 -2.55 -0.60 8.84
N SER A 253 -3.47 -1.38 8.25
CA SER A 253 -4.87 -1.00 8.13
C SER A 253 -5.59 -1.17 9.47
N HIS A 254 -6.19 -0.11 9.95
CA HIS A 254 -7.07 -0.12 11.14
C HIS A 254 -8.53 0.19 10.80
N LYS A 255 -8.82 0.61 9.58
CA LYS A 255 -10.15 1.12 9.18
C LYS A 255 -11.24 0.08 9.39
N PHE A 256 -11.00 -1.16 8.96
CA PHE A 256 -11.97 -2.24 9.11
C PHE A 256 -12.26 -2.56 10.58
N VAL A 257 -11.21 -2.71 11.40
CA VAL A 257 -11.37 -2.96 12.84
C VAL A 257 -12.13 -1.82 13.50
N ASN A 258 -11.75 -0.58 13.26
CA ASN A 258 -12.41 0.60 13.80
C ASN A 258 -13.88 0.70 13.38
N MET A 259 -14.20 0.30 12.15
CA MET A 259 -15.56 0.29 11.64
C MET A 259 -16.43 -0.76 12.35
N VAL A 260 -15.92 -1.97 12.55
CA VAL A 260 -16.59 -3.03 13.30
C VAL A 260 -16.78 -2.61 14.77
N CYS A 261 -15.74 -2.04 15.38
CA CYS A 261 -15.81 -1.50 16.75
C CYS A 261 -16.89 -0.42 16.88
N ARG A 262 -16.98 0.49 15.90
CA ARG A 262 -18.02 1.53 15.86
C ARG A 262 -19.41 0.94 15.70
N ALA A 263 -19.59 -0.05 14.80
CA ALA A 263 -20.88 -0.72 14.63
C ALA A 263 -21.36 -1.39 15.93
N LEU A 264 -20.43 -2.02 16.66
CA LEU A 264 -20.72 -2.62 17.96
C LEU A 264 -21.07 -1.55 19.00
N SER A 265 -20.34 -0.45 19.09
CA SER A 265 -20.61 0.66 20.03
C SER A 265 -21.94 1.39 19.76
N LEU A 266 -22.46 1.29 18.54
CA LEU A 266 -23.76 1.84 18.15
C LEU A 266 -24.90 0.83 18.28
N ASP A 267 -24.66 -0.36 18.87
CA ASP A 267 -25.61 -1.48 18.93
C ASP A 267 -26.15 -1.90 17.55
N ALA A 268 -25.47 -1.52 16.45
CA ALA A 268 -25.86 -1.89 15.10
C ALA A 268 -25.57 -3.38 14.80
N ILE A 269 -24.62 -3.97 15.53
CA ILE A 269 -24.30 -5.41 15.48
C ILE A 269 -24.09 -5.97 16.88
N SER A 270 -24.31 -7.28 17.04
CA SER A 270 -24.01 -7.98 18.30
C SER A 270 -22.52 -8.26 18.46
N SER A 271 -22.07 -8.53 19.69
CA SER A 271 -20.67 -8.93 19.96
C SER A 271 -20.26 -10.21 19.21
N SER A 272 -21.17 -11.18 19.08
CA SER A 272 -20.90 -12.39 18.27
C SER A 272 -20.73 -12.07 16.80
N LYS A 273 -21.51 -11.13 16.25
CA LYS A 273 -21.34 -10.65 14.88
C LYS A 273 -20.02 -9.90 14.68
N ALA A 274 -19.66 -9.03 15.62
CA ALA A 274 -18.38 -8.31 15.58
C ALA A 274 -17.17 -9.29 15.59
N ALA A 275 -17.17 -10.29 16.47
CA ALA A 275 -16.15 -11.34 16.51
C ALA A 275 -16.08 -12.10 15.18
N SER A 276 -17.24 -12.45 14.62
CA SER A 276 -17.32 -13.11 13.30
C SER A 276 -16.77 -12.22 12.18
N LEU A 277 -17.12 -10.93 12.13
CA LEU A 277 -16.60 -9.99 11.12
C LEU A 277 -15.08 -9.83 11.20
N LEU A 278 -14.53 -9.71 12.41
CA LEU A 278 -13.09 -9.59 12.60
C LEU A 278 -12.33 -10.91 12.48
N ASN A 279 -13.06 -12.05 12.42
CA ASN A 279 -12.48 -13.39 12.44
C ASN A 279 -11.59 -13.67 13.66
N ILE A 280 -12.06 -13.23 14.84
CA ILE A 280 -11.36 -13.38 16.13
C ILE A 280 -12.27 -14.09 17.16
N SER A 281 -11.68 -14.57 18.24
CA SER A 281 -12.44 -15.15 19.34
C SER A 281 -13.20 -14.07 20.13
N MET A 282 -14.24 -14.48 20.89
CA MET A 282 -14.94 -13.58 21.83
C MET A 282 -14.02 -13.05 22.94
N VAL A 283 -12.98 -13.80 23.29
CA VAL A 283 -11.98 -13.36 24.28
C VAL A 283 -11.15 -12.23 23.72
N ASP A 284 -10.65 -12.38 22.47
CA ASP A 284 -9.86 -11.35 21.79
C ASP A 284 -10.70 -10.09 21.53
N LEU A 285 -11.97 -10.27 21.17
CA LEU A 285 -12.89 -9.15 21.00
C LEU A 285 -13.02 -8.34 22.30
N ARG A 286 -13.20 -9.01 23.46
CA ARG A 286 -13.28 -8.33 24.75
C ARG A 286 -11.99 -7.57 25.10
N ALA A 287 -10.83 -8.10 24.71
CA ALA A 287 -9.55 -7.43 24.90
C ALA A 287 -9.43 -6.14 24.07
N LEU A 288 -10.03 -6.11 22.87
CA LEU A 288 -10.10 -4.90 22.04
C LEU A 288 -11.03 -3.83 22.63
N PHE A 289 -12.07 -4.25 23.35
CA PHE A 289 -13.07 -3.39 23.98
C PHE A 289 -12.85 -3.29 25.50
N THR A 290 -11.72 -2.73 25.93
CA THR A 290 -11.59 -2.32 27.33
C THR A 290 -12.24 -0.95 27.45
N PRO A 291 -13.42 -0.82 28.08
CA PRO A 291 -14.07 0.48 28.26
C PRO A 291 -13.16 1.36 29.12
N LEU A 292 -12.94 2.61 28.69
CA LEU A 292 -12.16 3.59 29.45
C LEU A 292 -12.89 4.06 30.72
N ALA A 293 -14.20 3.87 30.79
CA ALA A 293 -15.05 4.00 31.97
C ALA A 293 -16.41 3.37 31.68
N GLU A 294 -17.01 2.69 32.64
CA GLU A 294 -18.44 2.42 32.64
C GLU A 294 -19.14 3.71 33.05
N SER A 295 -19.96 4.24 32.17
CA SER A 295 -20.81 5.41 32.44
C SER A 295 -22.08 5.02 33.18
#